data_ddae5582564c68ddb070c7ff72ddc418
#
_entry.id   ddae5582564c68ddb070c7ff72ddc418
#
_cell.length_a   1.000
_cell.length_b   1.000
_cell.length_c   1.000
_cell.angle_alpha   90.00
_cell.angle_beta   90.00
_cell.angle_gamma   90.00
#
_symmetry.space_group_name_H-M   'P 1'
#
loop_
_entity.id
_entity.type
_entity.pdbx_description
1 polymer ?
#
loop_
_entity_poly.entity_id
_entity_poly.type
_entity_poly.pdbx_seq_one_letter_code
_entity_poly.pdbx_strand_id
1 'polypeptide(L)'
;MIGLSEVTRLEEATRALRELDYRSGGEPCLDGVRLCLRENLPLLTAPASEQVRQRLHVAVADLRNLAGWVCFDAGLVDNAQNHFCHALALAGLARADELTANVCYRLGRVFLHHGHFDEALRYFDLGQLAASRSGDGLAAGLLSGNAAWACAKKGAEHSARMLLDRGRAQFDAASRTGVAGWAAFFTPADLSGLAGAVHADLAVTAGRHYAQTAIVLLTTAIDGYDEGMARSRTLGLISLSTSHLIEGDLEAGVEAGLRALASSGPIGSARVRDRFRPLASHARRHRGHCGARELADRIDAVSAA
;
A
#
# COMPACT_ATOMS: atom_id res chain seq x y z
N MET A 1 -23.05 -15.80 -25.67
CA MET A 1 -23.42 -15.83 -24.25
C MET A 1 -22.16 -16.21 -23.48
N ILE A 2 -21.77 -15.44 -22.46
CA ILE A 2 -20.62 -15.76 -21.60
C ILE A 2 -21.09 -16.66 -20.44
N GLY A 3 -20.17 -17.50 -19.95
CA GLY A 3 -20.39 -18.42 -18.85
C GLY A 3 -19.38 -18.22 -17.71
N LEU A 4 -19.40 -19.10 -16.72
CA LEU A 4 -18.51 -19.05 -15.58
C LEU A 4 -17.03 -19.25 -15.96
N SER A 5 -16.76 -19.99 -17.06
CA SER A 5 -15.39 -20.26 -17.51
C SER A 5 -14.64 -19.00 -17.94
N GLU A 6 -15.33 -18.05 -18.61
CA GLU A 6 -14.74 -16.77 -19.01
C GLU A 6 -14.40 -15.93 -17.76
N VAL A 7 -15.30 -15.91 -16.77
CA VAL A 7 -15.08 -15.17 -15.51
C VAL A 7 -13.92 -15.78 -14.72
N THR A 8 -13.86 -17.09 -14.61
CA THR A 8 -12.76 -17.79 -13.93
C THR A 8 -11.40 -17.50 -14.57
N ARG A 9 -11.31 -17.49 -15.90
CA ARG A 9 -10.06 -17.11 -16.60
C ARG A 9 -9.64 -15.67 -16.29
N LEU A 10 -10.58 -14.75 -16.22
CA LEU A 10 -10.30 -13.36 -15.82
C LEU A 10 -9.77 -13.28 -14.40
N GLU A 11 -10.40 -13.98 -13.45
CA GLU A 11 -9.97 -14.04 -12.05
C GLU A 11 -8.55 -14.62 -11.91
N GLU A 12 -8.22 -15.67 -12.66
CA GLU A 12 -6.89 -16.29 -12.69
C GLU A 12 -5.84 -15.34 -13.30
N ALA A 13 -6.15 -14.68 -14.41
CA ALA A 13 -5.27 -13.68 -15.02
C ALA A 13 -5.00 -12.51 -14.08
N THR A 14 -6.04 -12.02 -13.39
CA THR A 14 -5.91 -10.94 -12.39
C THR A 14 -5.02 -11.37 -11.22
N ARG A 15 -5.14 -12.61 -10.77
CA ARG A 15 -4.29 -13.17 -9.70
C ARG A 15 -2.82 -13.22 -10.13
N ALA A 16 -2.54 -13.75 -11.32
CA ALA A 16 -1.17 -13.84 -11.85
C ALA A 16 -0.52 -12.45 -12.00
N LEU A 17 -1.27 -11.46 -12.49
CA LEU A 17 -0.79 -10.07 -12.58
C LEU A 17 -0.53 -9.45 -11.20
N ARG A 18 -1.33 -9.78 -10.18
CA ARG A 18 -1.12 -9.33 -8.81
C ARG A 18 0.15 -9.92 -8.18
N GLU A 19 0.42 -11.20 -8.42
CA GLU A 19 1.65 -11.85 -7.97
C GLU A 19 2.89 -11.22 -8.63
N LEU A 20 2.80 -10.84 -9.90
CA LEU A 20 3.86 -10.10 -10.59
C LEU A 20 4.07 -8.71 -9.96
N ASP A 21 3.00 -7.96 -9.67
CA ASP A 21 3.08 -6.65 -8.99
C ASP A 21 3.77 -6.75 -7.62
N TYR A 22 3.48 -7.78 -6.85
CA TYR A 22 4.13 -7.96 -5.55
C TYR A 22 5.63 -8.18 -5.66
N ARG A 23 6.08 -8.93 -6.66
CA ARG A 23 7.52 -9.24 -6.87
C ARG A 23 8.29 -8.11 -7.52
N SER A 24 7.72 -7.45 -8.53
CA SER A 24 8.47 -6.57 -9.43
C SER A 24 8.03 -5.11 -9.40
N GLY A 25 6.95 -4.78 -8.67
CA GLY A 25 6.35 -3.44 -8.69
C GLY A 25 5.37 -3.23 -9.85
N GLY A 26 4.81 -2.01 -9.92
CA GLY A 26 3.72 -1.70 -10.85
C GLY A 26 4.18 -1.51 -12.30
N GLU A 27 5.33 -0.88 -12.54
CA GLU A 27 5.77 -0.55 -13.91
C GLU A 27 5.83 -1.78 -14.84
N PRO A 28 6.40 -2.93 -14.45
CA PRO A 28 6.43 -4.13 -15.29
C PRO A 28 5.06 -4.75 -15.56
N CYS A 29 4.05 -4.41 -14.75
CA CYS A 29 2.70 -4.95 -14.88
C CYS A 29 1.79 -4.15 -15.83
N LEU A 30 2.17 -2.91 -16.20
CA LEU A 30 1.32 -1.97 -16.93
C LEU A 30 0.73 -2.57 -18.21
N ASP A 31 1.57 -3.14 -19.06
CA ASP A 31 1.12 -3.65 -20.36
C ASP A 31 0.26 -4.91 -20.22
N GLY A 32 0.60 -5.80 -19.29
CA GLY A 32 -0.21 -6.99 -19.01
C GLY A 32 -1.60 -6.62 -18.49
N VAL A 33 -1.69 -5.65 -17.59
CA VAL A 33 -2.97 -5.14 -17.06
C VAL A 33 -3.79 -4.45 -18.14
N ARG A 34 -3.17 -3.61 -18.99
CA ARG A 34 -3.83 -2.97 -20.14
C ARG A 34 -4.40 -3.98 -21.12
N LEU A 35 -3.61 -4.99 -21.47
CA LEU A 35 -4.05 -6.07 -22.35
C LEU A 35 -5.25 -6.82 -21.76
N CYS A 36 -5.14 -7.25 -20.50
CA CYS A 36 -6.20 -7.97 -19.81
C CYS A 36 -7.50 -7.14 -19.74
N LEU A 37 -7.41 -5.83 -19.47
CA LEU A 37 -8.57 -4.93 -19.51
C LEU A 37 -9.19 -4.86 -20.90
N ARG A 38 -8.37 -4.66 -21.94
CA ARG A 38 -8.85 -4.55 -23.33
C ARG A 38 -9.63 -5.80 -23.77
N GLU A 39 -9.15 -6.98 -23.38
CA GLU A 39 -9.76 -8.25 -23.74
C GLU A 39 -11.05 -8.55 -22.96
N ASN A 40 -11.15 -8.09 -21.71
CA ASN A 40 -12.24 -8.49 -20.82
C ASN A 40 -13.34 -7.42 -20.62
N LEU A 41 -13.07 -6.13 -20.89
CA LEU A 41 -14.10 -5.09 -20.78
C LEU A 41 -15.31 -5.32 -21.71
N PRO A 42 -15.16 -5.83 -22.95
CA PRO A 42 -16.31 -6.13 -23.82
C PRO A 42 -17.27 -7.18 -23.24
N LEU A 43 -16.81 -8.03 -22.31
CA LEU A 43 -17.65 -9.04 -21.66
C LEU A 43 -18.78 -8.40 -20.83
N LEU A 44 -18.62 -7.17 -20.35
CA LEU A 44 -19.66 -6.46 -19.57
C LEU A 44 -20.94 -6.21 -20.36
N THR A 45 -20.88 -6.14 -21.68
CA THR A 45 -22.03 -5.93 -22.56
C THR A 45 -22.57 -7.22 -23.19
N ALA A 46 -21.87 -8.33 -22.96
CA ALA A 46 -22.27 -9.62 -23.55
C ALA A 46 -23.47 -10.24 -22.79
N PRO A 47 -24.34 -11.00 -23.48
CA PRO A 47 -25.43 -11.71 -22.82
C PRO A 47 -24.90 -12.73 -21.78
N ALA A 48 -25.44 -12.67 -20.56
CA ALA A 48 -25.10 -13.55 -19.45
C ALA A 48 -26.29 -13.75 -18.51
N SER A 49 -26.28 -14.84 -17.74
CA SER A 49 -27.21 -14.98 -16.60
C SER A 49 -26.89 -13.96 -15.50
N GLU A 50 -27.87 -13.67 -14.65
CA GLU A 50 -27.67 -12.69 -13.54
C GLU A 50 -26.52 -13.11 -12.62
N GLN A 51 -26.41 -14.38 -12.29
CA GLN A 51 -25.31 -14.92 -11.47
C GLN A 51 -23.94 -14.70 -12.12
N VAL A 52 -23.82 -14.98 -13.44
CA VAL A 52 -22.58 -14.76 -14.18
C VAL A 52 -22.26 -13.27 -14.27
N ARG A 53 -23.26 -12.43 -14.50
CA ARG A 53 -23.11 -10.97 -14.57
C ARG A 53 -22.62 -10.38 -13.26
N GLN A 54 -23.19 -10.78 -12.13
CA GLN A 54 -22.76 -10.33 -10.80
C GLN A 54 -21.29 -10.71 -10.54
N ARG A 55 -20.90 -11.98 -10.79
CA ARG A 55 -19.51 -12.44 -10.62
C ARG A 55 -18.56 -11.73 -11.58
N LEU A 56 -18.99 -11.47 -12.84
CA LEU A 56 -18.21 -10.72 -13.82
C LEU A 56 -17.95 -9.27 -13.35
N HIS A 57 -18.97 -8.59 -12.78
CA HIS A 57 -18.78 -7.25 -12.25
C HIS A 57 -17.71 -7.23 -11.14
N VAL A 58 -17.72 -8.21 -10.22
CA VAL A 58 -16.69 -8.34 -9.20
C VAL A 58 -15.31 -8.58 -9.81
N ALA A 59 -15.21 -9.51 -10.77
CA ALA A 59 -13.93 -9.84 -11.40
C ALA A 59 -13.33 -8.66 -12.19
N VAL A 60 -14.16 -7.91 -12.95
CA VAL A 60 -13.70 -6.70 -13.65
C VAL A 60 -13.40 -5.57 -12.68
N ALA A 61 -14.17 -5.43 -11.59
CA ALA A 61 -13.88 -4.46 -10.54
C ALA A 61 -12.53 -4.75 -9.87
N ASP A 62 -12.20 -6.02 -9.60
CA ASP A 62 -10.92 -6.42 -9.03
C ASP A 62 -9.75 -6.18 -10.01
N LEU A 63 -9.93 -6.48 -11.30
CA LEU A 63 -8.93 -6.13 -12.33
C LEU A 63 -8.72 -4.60 -12.42
N ARG A 64 -9.80 -3.81 -12.38
CA ARG A 64 -9.71 -2.33 -12.33
C ARG A 64 -9.02 -1.84 -11.06
N ASN A 65 -9.30 -2.46 -9.92
CA ASN A 65 -8.64 -2.18 -8.66
C ASN A 65 -7.12 -2.50 -8.71
N LEU A 66 -6.73 -3.60 -9.33
CA LEU A 66 -5.32 -3.91 -9.60
C LEU A 66 -4.70 -2.89 -10.56
N ALA A 67 -5.39 -2.54 -11.66
CA ALA A 67 -4.93 -1.54 -12.62
C ALA A 67 -4.68 -0.18 -11.96
N GLY A 68 -5.58 0.26 -11.09
CA GLY A 68 -5.40 1.49 -10.31
C GLY A 68 -4.15 1.43 -9.43
N TRP A 69 -3.90 0.30 -8.78
CA TRP A 69 -2.72 0.13 -7.94
C TRP A 69 -1.42 0.11 -8.74
N VAL A 70 -1.38 -0.61 -9.85
CA VAL A 70 -0.25 -0.65 -10.79
C VAL A 70 0.05 0.74 -11.35
N CYS A 71 -0.97 1.48 -11.79
CA CYS A 71 -0.81 2.85 -12.25
C CYS A 71 -0.27 3.78 -11.14
N PHE A 72 -0.80 3.67 -9.92
CA PHE A 72 -0.31 4.43 -8.78
C PHE A 72 1.16 4.14 -8.47
N ASP A 73 1.53 2.86 -8.49
CA ASP A 73 2.92 2.44 -8.24
C ASP A 73 3.88 2.91 -9.33
N ALA A 74 3.39 3.02 -10.57
CA ALA A 74 4.13 3.58 -11.71
C ALA A 74 4.12 5.12 -11.78
N GLY A 75 3.45 5.82 -10.85
CA GLY A 75 3.37 7.29 -10.84
C GLY A 75 2.28 7.89 -11.75
N LEU A 76 1.42 7.06 -12.35
CA LEU A 76 0.32 7.48 -13.24
C LEU A 76 -0.95 7.78 -12.42
N VAL A 77 -0.95 8.87 -11.65
CA VAL A 77 -1.95 9.17 -10.61
C VAL A 77 -3.36 9.32 -11.16
N ASP A 78 -3.54 10.09 -12.26
CA ASP A 78 -4.87 10.30 -12.87
C ASP A 78 -5.46 8.98 -13.40
N ASN A 79 -4.61 8.14 -14.03
CA ASN A 79 -5.02 6.82 -14.47
C ASN A 79 -5.41 5.93 -13.28
N ALA A 80 -4.66 5.99 -12.18
CA ALA A 80 -4.97 5.24 -10.97
C ALA A 80 -6.34 5.62 -10.41
N GLN A 81 -6.62 6.91 -10.25
CA GLN A 81 -7.90 7.41 -9.75
C GLN A 81 -9.06 7.00 -10.67
N ASN A 82 -8.90 7.12 -11.99
CA ASN A 82 -9.90 6.69 -12.96
C ASN A 82 -10.20 5.18 -12.84
N HIS A 83 -9.19 4.34 -12.74
CA HIS A 83 -9.39 2.91 -12.55
C HIS A 83 -10.11 2.58 -11.24
N PHE A 84 -9.76 3.24 -10.13
CA PHE A 84 -10.43 3.05 -8.85
C PHE A 84 -11.89 3.53 -8.87
N CYS A 85 -12.22 4.63 -9.54
CA CYS A 85 -13.60 5.09 -9.72
C CYS A 85 -14.44 4.04 -10.47
N HIS A 86 -13.91 3.47 -11.56
CA HIS A 86 -14.59 2.39 -12.28
C HIS A 86 -14.73 1.11 -11.43
N ALA A 87 -13.72 0.78 -10.63
CA ALA A 87 -13.77 -0.35 -9.71
C ALA A 87 -14.89 -0.16 -8.67
N LEU A 88 -15.03 1.04 -8.08
CA LEU A 88 -16.11 1.36 -7.13
C LEU A 88 -17.49 1.24 -7.77
N ALA A 89 -17.66 1.74 -8.99
CA ALA A 89 -18.94 1.65 -9.71
C ALA A 89 -19.35 0.19 -9.92
N LEU A 90 -18.43 -0.66 -10.40
CA LEU A 90 -18.69 -2.08 -10.65
C LEU A 90 -18.89 -2.87 -9.36
N ALA A 91 -18.09 -2.62 -8.32
CA ALA A 91 -18.25 -3.23 -7.01
C ALA A 91 -19.61 -2.86 -6.38
N GLY A 92 -20.06 -1.61 -6.55
CA GLY A 92 -21.39 -1.15 -6.12
C GLY A 92 -22.52 -1.87 -6.85
N LEU A 93 -22.44 -2.03 -8.19
CA LEU A 93 -23.41 -2.79 -8.97
C LEU A 93 -23.50 -4.27 -8.52
N ALA A 94 -22.37 -4.86 -8.15
CA ALA A 94 -22.29 -6.22 -7.63
C ALA A 94 -22.62 -6.33 -6.14
N ARG A 95 -22.81 -5.23 -5.41
CA ARG A 95 -22.94 -5.18 -3.95
C ARG A 95 -21.79 -5.87 -3.22
N ALA A 96 -20.58 -5.73 -3.76
CA ALA A 96 -19.35 -6.34 -3.24
C ALA A 96 -18.69 -5.39 -2.22
N ASP A 97 -19.22 -5.37 -0.99
CA ASP A 97 -18.76 -4.45 0.06
C ASP A 97 -17.29 -4.71 0.47
N GLU A 98 -16.82 -5.96 0.49
CA GLU A 98 -15.41 -6.27 0.75
C GLU A 98 -14.47 -5.63 -0.27
N LEU A 99 -14.80 -5.75 -1.58
CA LEU A 99 -14.01 -5.12 -2.62
C LEU A 99 -14.12 -3.59 -2.57
N THR A 100 -15.30 -3.06 -2.25
CA THR A 100 -15.51 -1.62 -2.03
C THR A 100 -14.60 -1.08 -0.93
N ALA A 101 -14.50 -1.79 0.20
CA ALA A 101 -13.59 -1.43 1.30
C ALA A 101 -12.12 -1.40 0.84
N ASN A 102 -11.70 -2.39 0.04
CA ASN A 102 -10.33 -2.45 -0.49
C ASN A 102 -10.04 -1.32 -1.50
N VAL A 103 -10.98 -1.00 -2.39
CA VAL A 103 -10.81 0.12 -3.34
C VAL A 103 -10.74 1.45 -2.59
N CYS A 104 -11.58 1.67 -1.56
CA CYS A 104 -11.51 2.85 -0.71
C CYS A 104 -10.16 2.95 0.01
N TYR A 105 -9.64 1.84 0.55
CA TYR A 105 -8.29 1.78 1.10
C TYR A 105 -7.24 2.25 0.10
N ARG A 106 -7.27 1.76 -1.13
CA ARG A 106 -6.28 2.10 -2.17
C ARG A 106 -6.38 3.55 -2.62
N LEU A 107 -7.59 4.08 -2.79
CA LEU A 107 -7.81 5.52 -3.05
C LEU A 107 -7.25 6.37 -1.91
N GLY A 108 -7.58 6.04 -0.65
CA GLY A 108 -7.02 6.71 0.51
C GLY A 108 -5.48 6.69 0.50
N ARG A 109 -4.85 5.59 0.05
CA ARG A 109 -3.39 5.47 -0.09
C ARG A 109 -2.81 6.40 -1.15
N VAL A 110 -3.51 6.62 -2.26
CA VAL A 110 -3.10 7.60 -3.27
C VAL A 110 -3.05 9.00 -2.65
N PHE A 111 -4.14 9.43 -2.00
CA PHE A 111 -4.21 10.74 -1.36
C PHE A 111 -3.19 10.90 -0.22
N LEU A 112 -3.03 9.87 0.62
CA LEU A 112 -2.04 9.85 1.69
C LEU A 112 -0.60 10.04 1.17
N HIS A 113 -0.26 9.39 0.05
CA HIS A 113 1.06 9.48 -0.55
C HIS A 113 1.36 10.90 -1.05
N HIS A 114 0.36 11.57 -1.61
CA HIS A 114 0.48 12.92 -2.16
C HIS A 114 0.22 14.06 -1.15
N GLY A 115 0.09 13.74 0.15
CA GLY A 115 -0.07 14.74 1.21
C GLY A 115 -1.49 15.28 1.41
N HIS A 116 -2.47 14.73 0.71
CA HIS A 116 -3.89 15.08 0.84
C HIS A 116 -4.54 14.26 1.97
N PHE A 117 -4.17 14.56 3.21
CA PHE A 117 -4.50 13.71 4.35
C PHE A 117 -5.98 13.71 4.71
N ASP A 118 -6.70 14.83 4.52
CA ASP A 118 -8.13 14.92 4.81
C ASP A 118 -8.95 14.10 3.80
N GLU A 119 -8.58 14.13 2.53
CA GLU A 119 -9.17 13.29 1.49
C GLU A 119 -8.87 11.80 1.77
N ALA A 120 -7.65 11.48 2.18
CA ALA A 120 -7.28 10.12 2.56
C ALA A 120 -8.18 9.59 3.69
N LEU A 121 -8.37 10.38 4.75
CA LEU A 121 -9.24 10.03 5.89
C LEU A 121 -10.69 9.80 5.44
N ARG A 122 -11.25 10.65 4.56
CA ARG A 122 -12.62 10.44 4.02
C ARG A 122 -12.76 9.10 3.30
N TYR A 123 -11.78 8.71 2.48
CA TYR A 123 -11.81 7.41 1.81
C TYR A 123 -11.65 6.24 2.80
N PHE A 124 -10.80 6.37 3.84
CA PHE A 124 -10.71 5.35 4.87
C PHE A 124 -12.01 5.21 5.66
N ASP A 125 -12.70 6.30 5.96
CA ASP A 125 -14.02 6.26 6.63
C ASP A 125 -15.10 5.61 5.75
N LEU A 126 -15.15 5.93 4.45
CA LEU A 126 -16.03 5.24 3.50
C LEU A 126 -15.74 3.74 3.42
N GLY A 127 -14.46 3.38 3.42
CA GLY A 127 -14.03 1.98 3.47
C GLY A 127 -14.48 1.28 4.76
N GLN A 128 -14.41 1.96 5.90
CA GLN A 128 -14.89 1.42 7.19
C GLN A 128 -16.39 1.09 7.15
N LEU A 129 -17.21 1.93 6.51
CA LEU A 129 -18.63 1.65 6.34
C LEU A 129 -18.86 0.38 5.50
N ALA A 130 -18.10 0.19 4.43
CA ALA A 130 -18.18 -1.01 3.59
C ALA A 130 -17.67 -2.26 4.34
N ALA A 131 -16.53 -2.17 5.05
CA ALA A 131 -16.01 -3.26 5.87
C ALA A 131 -16.98 -3.67 6.98
N SER A 132 -17.68 -2.71 7.58
CA SER A 132 -18.72 -2.99 8.58
C SER A 132 -19.92 -3.74 7.99
N ARG A 133 -20.35 -3.40 6.77
CA ARG A 133 -21.48 -4.09 6.10
C ARG A 133 -21.12 -5.53 5.71
N SER A 134 -19.89 -5.78 5.30
CA SER A 134 -19.42 -7.13 4.95
C SER A 134 -18.97 -7.95 6.17
N GLY A 135 -18.76 -7.33 7.33
CA GLY A 135 -18.15 -7.99 8.48
C GLY A 135 -16.64 -8.28 8.31
N ASP A 136 -15.98 -7.64 7.35
CA ASP A 136 -14.54 -7.83 7.07
C ASP A 136 -13.67 -7.10 8.09
N GLY A 137 -13.34 -7.78 9.18
CA GLY A 137 -12.46 -7.28 10.25
C GLY A 137 -11.03 -7.00 9.75
N LEU A 138 -10.55 -7.75 8.75
CA LEU A 138 -9.21 -7.54 8.19
C LEU A 138 -9.12 -6.22 7.43
N ALA A 139 -10.12 -5.95 6.56
CA ALA A 139 -10.24 -4.66 5.88
C ALA A 139 -10.41 -3.51 6.87
N ALA A 140 -11.23 -3.70 7.92
CA ALA A 140 -11.41 -2.70 8.97
C ALA A 140 -10.08 -2.37 9.67
N GLY A 141 -9.28 -3.38 10.03
CA GLY A 141 -7.95 -3.20 10.64
C GLY A 141 -6.99 -2.45 9.73
N LEU A 142 -6.94 -2.83 8.46
CA LEU A 142 -6.12 -2.16 7.43
C LEU A 142 -6.48 -0.68 7.27
N LEU A 143 -7.78 -0.37 7.21
CA LEU A 143 -8.28 1.00 7.08
C LEU A 143 -7.98 1.84 8.31
N SER A 144 -8.20 1.30 9.53
CA SER A 144 -7.88 2.00 10.78
C SER A 144 -6.38 2.32 10.88
N GLY A 145 -5.51 1.36 10.54
CA GLY A 145 -4.07 1.59 10.55
C GLY A 145 -3.61 2.64 9.53
N ASN A 146 -4.24 2.69 8.35
CA ASN A 146 -3.94 3.72 7.35
C ASN A 146 -4.51 5.10 7.73
N ALA A 147 -5.66 5.17 8.40
CA ALA A 147 -6.17 6.40 8.98
C ALA A 147 -5.24 6.90 10.11
N ALA A 148 -4.71 5.99 10.95
CA ALA A 148 -3.67 6.31 11.93
C ALA A 148 -2.44 6.94 11.26
N TRP A 149 -2.03 6.41 10.11
CA TRP A 149 -0.89 6.94 9.36
C TRP A 149 -1.16 8.35 8.82
N ALA A 150 -2.35 8.63 8.29
CA ALA A 150 -2.74 9.98 7.90
C ALA A 150 -2.71 10.96 9.07
N CYS A 151 -3.23 10.54 10.24
CA CYS A 151 -3.18 11.34 11.47
C CYS A 151 -1.75 11.60 11.94
N ALA A 152 -0.85 10.60 11.89
CA ALA A 152 0.55 10.77 12.24
C ALA A 152 1.25 11.80 11.37
N LYS A 153 1.02 11.76 10.04
CA LYS A 153 1.55 12.76 9.11
C LYS A 153 1.04 14.18 9.34
N LYS A 154 -0.17 14.32 9.89
CA LYS A 154 -0.74 15.61 10.32
C LYS A 154 -0.23 16.07 11.69
N GLY A 155 0.52 15.25 12.43
CA GLY A 155 0.91 15.51 13.81
C GLY A 155 -0.23 15.33 14.82
N ALA A 156 -1.34 14.70 14.42
CA ALA A 156 -2.48 14.41 15.30
C ALA A 156 -2.19 13.14 16.13
N GLU A 157 -1.26 13.25 17.07
CA GLU A 157 -0.70 12.14 17.85
C GLU A 157 -1.75 11.28 18.53
N HIS A 158 -2.67 11.90 19.29
CA HIS A 158 -3.70 11.16 20.02
C HIS A 158 -4.58 10.32 19.07
N SER A 159 -5.05 10.92 17.97
CA SER A 159 -5.87 10.25 16.97
C SER A 159 -5.10 9.12 16.29
N ALA A 160 -3.82 9.33 15.98
CA ALA A 160 -2.97 8.31 15.36
C ALA A 160 -2.85 7.07 16.25
N ARG A 161 -2.60 7.26 17.55
CA ARG A 161 -2.49 6.16 18.52
C ARG A 161 -3.80 5.40 18.70
N MET A 162 -4.89 6.11 18.93
CA MET A 162 -6.23 5.50 19.09
C MET A 162 -6.64 4.67 17.87
N LEU A 163 -6.39 5.18 16.66
CA LEU A 163 -6.70 4.46 15.42
C LEU A 163 -5.77 3.28 15.20
N LEU A 164 -4.52 3.35 15.61
CA LEU A 164 -3.57 2.24 15.51
C LEU A 164 -3.97 1.10 16.47
N ASP A 165 -4.32 1.41 17.70
CA ASP A 165 -4.80 0.43 18.69
C ASP A 165 -6.10 -0.24 18.21
N ARG A 166 -7.04 0.54 17.66
CA ARG A 166 -8.26 0.01 17.03
C ARG A 166 -7.93 -0.92 15.87
N GLY A 167 -7.01 -0.52 14.99
CA GLY A 167 -6.60 -1.32 13.83
C GLY A 167 -5.99 -2.65 14.24
N ARG A 168 -5.17 -2.66 15.28
CA ARG A 168 -4.60 -3.88 15.86
C ARG A 168 -5.68 -4.80 16.42
N ALA A 169 -6.59 -4.28 17.24
CA ALA A 169 -7.68 -5.07 17.82
C ALA A 169 -8.59 -5.69 16.73
N GLN A 170 -8.89 -4.92 15.66
CA GLN A 170 -9.67 -5.42 14.51
C GLN A 170 -8.92 -6.52 13.76
N PHE A 171 -7.61 -6.36 13.54
CA PHE A 171 -6.77 -7.35 12.89
C PHE A 171 -6.68 -8.65 13.70
N ASP A 172 -6.52 -8.56 15.03
CA ASP A 172 -6.40 -9.72 15.91
C ASP A 172 -7.72 -10.49 16.01
N ALA A 173 -8.87 -9.81 15.94
CA ALA A 173 -10.19 -10.41 15.96
C ALA A 173 -10.64 -10.95 14.58
N ALA A 174 -9.95 -10.60 13.48
CA ALA A 174 -10.36 -10.96 12.13
C ALA A 174 -10.16 -12.45 11.82
N SER A 175 -11.13 -13.05 11.11
CA SER A 175 -10.98 -14.39 10.53
C SER A 175 -9.89 -14.38 9.43
N ARG A 176 -9.11 -15.45 9.38
CA ARG A 176 -8.09 -15.67 8.34
C ARG A 176 -8.52 -16.69 7.29
N THR A 177 -9.74 -17.23 7.40
CA THR A 177 -10.29 -18.19 6.43
C THR A 177 -11.04 -17.48 5.34
N GLY A 178 -10.83 -17.87 4.09
CA GLY A 178 -11.54 -17.30 2.94
C GLY A 178 -11.17 -15.87 2.57
N VAL A 179 -9.98 -15.41 2.97
CA VAL A 179 -9.50 -14.05 2.65
C VAL A 179 -9.42 -13.86 1.13
N ALA A 180 -10.07 -12.82 0.63
CA ALA A 180 -10.05 -12.47 -0.78
C ALA A 180 -8.63 -12.14 -1.26
N GLY A 181 -8.32 -12.49 -2.52
CA GLY A 181 -6.97 -12.32 -3.08
C GLY A 181 -6.44 -10.88 -3.04
N TRP A 182 -7.31 -9.89 -3.10
CA TRP A 182 -6.92 -8.47 -2.96
C TRP A 182 -6.56 -8.04 -1.55
N ALA A 183 -6.93 -8.82 -0.50
CA ALA A 183 -6.64 -8.55 0.90
C ALA A 183 -5.58 -9.49 1.49
N ALA A 184 -5.18 -10.55 0.76
CA ALA A 184 -4.26 -11.59 1.22
C ALA A 184 -2.86 -11.08 1.61
N PHE A 185 -2.47 -9.90 1.11
CA PHE A 185 -1.17 -9.28 1.44
C PHE A 185 -1.09 -8.81 2.89
N PHE A 186 -2.21 -8.51 3.57
CA PHE A 186 -2.20 -7.90 4.89
C PHE A 186 -1.94 -8.95 5.98
N THR A 187 -0.68 -9.22 6.22
CA THR A 187 -0.13 -10.21 7.17
C THR A 187 0.26 -9.55 8.52
N PRO A 188 0.64 -10.33 9.54
CA PRO A 188 1.24 -9.76 10.76
C PRO A 188 2.47 -8.89 10.50
N ALA A 189 3.30 -9.24 9.50
CA ALA A 189 4.43 -8.42 9.09
C ALA A 189 3.98 -7.07 8.52
N ASP A 190 2.91 -7.05 7.70
CA ASP A 190 2.37 -5.80 7.15
C ASP A 190 1.72 -4.93 8.23
N LEU A 191 1.04 -5.52 9.21
CA LEU A 191 0.53 -4.78 10.37
C LEU A 191 1.68 -4.14 11.16
N SER A 192 2.75 -4.90 11.43
CA SER A 192 3.95 -4.39 12.11
C SER A 192 4.61 -3.27 11.30
N GLY A 193 4.75 -3.45 9.98
CA GLY A 193 5.30 -2.44 9.08
C GLY A 193 4.47 -1.16 9.02
N LEU A 194 3.15 -1.29 9.00
CA LEU A 194 2.22 -0.16 9.05
C LEU A 194 2.33 0.59 10.38
N ALA A 195 2.33 -0.14 11.50
CA ALA A 195 2.50 0.44 12.82
C ALA A 195 3.87 1.14 12.95
N GLY A 196 4.93 0.52 12.46
CA GLY A 196 6.26 1.11 12.40
C GLY A 196 6.31 2.40 11.57
N ALA A 197 5.64 2.44 10.41
CA ALA A 197 5.54 3.64 9.59
C ALA A 197 4.77 4.77 10.29
N VAL A 198 3.69 4.46 11.03
CA VAL A 198 2.96 5.43 11.85
C VAL A 198 3.88 6.03 12.91
N HIS A 199 4.62 5.20 13.65
CA HIS A 199 5.55 5.68 14.68
C HIS A 199 6.74 6.45 14.08
N ALA A 200 7.24 6.07 12.90
CA ALA A 200 8.29 6.81 12.20
C ALA A 200 7.83 8.23 11.82
N ASP A 201 6.60 8.39 11.31
CA ASP A 201 6.05 9.71 11.01
C ASP A 201 5.73 10.49 12.29
N LEU A 202 5.29 9.86 13.39
CA LEU A 202 5.14 10.51 14.70
C LEU A 202 6.51 10.95 15.26
N ALA A 203 7.58 10.21 15.01
CA ALA A 203 8.93 10.63 15.40
C ALA A 203 9.34 11.95 14.71
N VAL A 204 8.87 12.18 13.48
CA VAL A 204 9.09 13.43 12.74
C VAL A 204 8.18 14.57 13.21
N THR A 205 6.90 14.28 13.50
CA THR A 205 5.86 15.31 13.67
C THR A 205 5.52 15.62 15.13
N ALA A 206 5.66 14.64 16.04
CA ALA A 206 5.25 14.75 17.45
C ALA A 206 6.43 14.64 18.43
N GLY A 207 7.50 13.93 18.09
CA GLY A 207 8.69 13.89 18.94
C GLY A 207 9.52 12.62 18.77
N ARG A 208 10.84 12.79 18.88
CA ARG A 208 11.84 11.71 18.66
C ARG A 208 11.63 10.43 19.47
N HIS A 209 10.96 10.51 20.61
CA HIS A 209 10.69 9.34 21.47
C HIS A 209 9.90 8.22 20.79
N TYR A 210 9.21 8.52 19.67
CA TYR A 210 8.54 7.52 18.84
C TYR A 210 9.50 6.68 17.97
N ALA A 211 10.74 7.16 17.75
CA ALA A 211 11.70 6.51 16.86
C ALA A 211 12.07 5.10 17.34
N GLN A 212 12.29 4.91 18.65
CA GLN A 212 12.63 3.62 19.22
C GLN A 212 11.53 2.55 18.96
N THR A 213 10.27 2.93 19.15
CA THR A 213 9.14 2.03 18.84
C THR A 213 9.06 1.73 17.34
N ALA A 214 9.29 2.75 16.48
CA ALA A 214 9.33 2.56 15.03
C ALA A 214 10.42 1.56 14.62
N ILE A 215 11.63 1.68 15.19
CA ILE A 215 12.76 0.78 14.91
C ILE A 215 12.38 -0.67 15.20
N VAL A 216 11.85 -0.96 16.39
CA VAL A 216 11.45 -2.33 16.77
C VAL A 216 10.41 -2.89 15.82
N LEU A 217 9.34 -2.14 15.54
CA LEU A 217 8.25 -2.59 14.69
C LEU A 217 8.68 -2.79 13.22
N LEU A 218 9.50 -1.88 12.69
CA LEU A 218 10.02 -1.97 11.32
C LEU A 218 11.00 -3.14 11.16
N THR A 219 11.87 -3.37 12.12
CA THR A 219 12.77 -4.53 12.12
C THR A 219 11.95 -5.83 12.11
N THR A 220 10.97 -5.96 13.00
CA THR A 220 10.05 -7.11 13.03
C THR A 220 9.35 -7.33 11.69
N ALA A 221 8.90 -6.25 11.04
CA ALA A 221 8.24 -6.33 9.74
C ALA A 221 9.20 -6.80 8.64
N ILE A 222 10.40 -6.20 8.57
CA ILE A 222 11.42 -6.50 7.56
C ILE A 222 11.86 -7.97 7.65
N ASP A 223 12.01 -8.50 8.86
CA ASP A 223 12.38 -9.88 9.11
C ASP A 223 11.24 -10.86 8.78
N GLY A 224 9.98 -10.41 8.91
CA GLY A 224 8.79 -11.20 8.62
C GLY A 224 8.35 -11.20 7.15
N TYR A 225 8.93 -10.35 6.29
CA TYR A 225 8.58 -10.34 4.87
C TYR A 225 9.30 -11.46 4.12
N ASP A 226 8.54 -12.21 3.30
CA ASP A 226 9.09 -13.17 2.35
C ASP A 226 9.76 -12.50 1.13
N GLU A 227 10.33 -13.32 0.24
CA GLU A 227 11.01 -12.82 -0.96
C GLU A 227 10.07 -12.10 -1.93
N GLY A 228 8.80 -12.47 -1.94
CA GLY A 228 7.77 -11.85 -2.78
C GLY A 228 7.40 -10.43 -2.35
N MET A 229 7.80 -10.02 -1.14
CA MET A 229 7.44 -8.71 -0.55
C MET A 229 8.58 -7.68 -0.65
N ALA A 230 9.38 -7.73 -1.72
CA ALA A 230 10.57 -6.88 -1.92
C ALA A 230 10.26 -5.37 -1.78
N ARG A 231 9.14 -4.90 -2.36
CA ARG A 231 8.71 -3.50 -2.27
C ARG A 231 8.37 -3.09 -0.83
N SER A 232 7.62 -3.91 -0.09
CA SER A 232 7.28 -3.65 1.32
C SER A 232 8.53 -3.62 2.18
N ARG A 233 9.46 -4.54 1.97
CA ARG A 233 10.76 -4.58 2.65
C ARG A 233 11.57 -3.31 2.39
N THR A 234 11.65 -2.84 1.14
CA THR A 234 12.38 -1.62 0.79
C THR A 234 11.76 -0.39 1.43
N LEU A 235 10.43 -0.24 1.41
CA LEU A 235 9.74 0.85 2.09
C LEU A 235 9.94 0.81 3.61
N GLY A 236 9.97 -0.38 4.21
CA GLY A 236 10.30 -0.60 5.62
C GLY A 236 11.73 -0.13 5.94
N LEU A 237 12.71 -0.50 5.12
CA LEU A 237 14.12 -0.08 5.28
C LEU A 237 14.30 1.44 5.19
N ILE A 238 13.57 2.12 4.28
CA ILE A 238 13.59 3.59 4.19
C ILE A 238 13.09 4.22 5.49
N SER A 239 11.97 3.72 6.04
CA SER A 239 11.41 4.21 7.30
C SER A 239 12.32 3.87 8.50
N LEU A 240 12.94 2.69 8.51
CA LEU A 240 13.90 2.26 9.53
C LEU A 240 15.13 3.16 9.54
N SER A 241 15.71 3.44 8.37
CA SER A 241 16.83 4.37 8.21
C SER A 241 16.49 5.75 8.78
N THR A 242 15.31 6.29 8.42
CA THR A 242 14.85 7.58 8.94
C THR A 242 14.71 7.56 10.46
N SER A 243 14.18 6.48 11.04
CA SER A 243 14.00 6.33 12.48
C SER A 243 15.31 6.29 13.24
N HIS A 244 16.32 5.54 12.73
CA HIS A 244 17.67 5.51 13.31
C HIS A 244 18.35 6.89 13.24
N LEU A 245 18.25 7.60 12.09
CA LEU A 245 18.81 8.95 11.97
C LEU A 245 18.17 9.94 12.97
N ILE A 246 16.87 9.82 13.23
CA ILE A 246 16.16 10.65 14.23
C ILE A 246 16.60 10.29 15.64
N GLU A 247 16.79 9.00 15.93
CA GLU A 247 17.26 8.51 17.24
C GLU A 247 18.72 8.90 17.52
N GLY A 248 19.50 9.15 16.46
CA GLY A 248 20.90 9.53 16.55
C GLY A 248 21.88 8.35 16.38
N ASP A 249 21.37 7.16 16.04
CA ASP A 249 22.19 6.02 15.63
C ASP A 249 22.47 6.14 14.13
N LEU A 250 23.52 6.93 13.81
CA LEU A 250 23.82 7.32 12.45
C LEU A 250 24.36 6.14 11.62
N GLU A 251 25.13 5.24 12.22
CA GLU A 251 25.67 4.05 11.56
C GLU A 251 24.55 3.12 11.12
N ALA A 252 23.65 2.74 12.02
CA ALA A 252 22.51 1.89 11.69
C ALA A 252 21.56 2.57 10.68
N GLY A 253 21.37 3.90 10.79
CA GLY A 253 20.58 4.68 9.85
C GLY A 253 21.17 4.65 8.44
N VAL A 254 22.47 4.82 8.30
CA VAL A 254 23.18 4.75 7.01
C VAL A 254 23.11 3.34 6.44
N GLU A 255 23.39 2.31 7.25
CA GLU A 255 23.32 0.91 6.81
C GLU A 255 21.94 0.56 6.27
N ALA A 256 20.87 0.86 7.01
CA ALA A 256 19.50 0.60 6.57
C ALA A 256 19.15 1.35 5.26
N GLY A 257 19.60 2.61 5.12
CA GLY A 257 19.41 3.40 3.92
C GLY A 257 20.14 2.84 2.70
N LEU A 258 21.39 2.38 2.86
CA LEU A 258 22.14 1.74 1.78
C LEU A 258 21.54 0.40 1.36
N ARG A 259 21.05 -0.39 2.32
CA ARG A 259 20.29 -1.62 2.04
C ARG A 259 19.00 -1.33 1.26
N ALA A 260 18.26 -0.25 1.61
CA ALA A 260 17.09 0.18 0.88
C ALA A 260 17.43 0.55 -0.56
N LEU A 261 18.52 1.31 -0.80
CA LEU A 261 18.99 1.66 -2.15
C LEU A 261 19.37 0.41 -2.96
N ALA A 262 20.12 -0.51 -2.38
CA ALA A 262 20.52 -1.76 -3.04
C ALA A 262 19.30 -2.61 -3.45
N SER A 263 18.26 -2.66 -2.61
CA SER A 263 17.05 -3.44 -2.88
C SER A 263 16.06 -2.75 -3.83
N SER A 264 16.20 -1.44 -4.06
CA SER A 264 15.25 -0.67 -4.89
C SER A 264 15.47 -0.81 -6.40
N GLY A 265 16.69 -1.13 -6.83
CA GLY A 265 17.05 -1.18 -8.27
C GLY A 265 16.15 -2.07 -9.13
N PRO A 266 15.82 -3.30 -8.71
CA PRO A 266 14.92 -4.17 -9.47
C PRO A 266 13.43 -3.80 -9.38
N ILE A 267 13.06 -2.84 -8.51
CA ILE A 267 11.65 -2.52 -8.22
C ILE A 267 11.20 -1.32 -9.06
N GLY A 268 10.36 -1.55 -10.06
CA GLY A 268 9.70 -0.50 -10.84
C GLY A 268 8.59 0.18 -10.04
N SER A 269 8.93 1.10 -9.12
CA SER A 269 7.97 1.78 -8.23
C SER A 269 8.32 3.24 -8.00
N ALA A 270 7.49 4.14 -8.52
CA ALA A 270 7.57 5.58 -8.24
C ALA A 270 7.41 5.87 -6.75
N ARG A 271 6.55 5.12 -6.03
CA ARG A 271 6.37 5.29 -4.59
C ARG A 271 7.63 5.03 -3.79
N VAL A 272 8.44 4.05 -4.19
CA VAL A 272 9.74 3.79 -3.56
C VAL A 272 10.68 4.95 -3.82
N ARG A 273 10.77 5.42 -5.07
CA ARG A 273 11.60 6.59 -5.43
C ARG A 273 11.22 7.84 -4.63
N ASP A 274 9.92 8.14 -4.52
CA ASP A 274 9.45 9.31 -3.77
C ASP A 274 9.77 9.25 -2.27
N ARG A 275 9.80 8.06 -1.69
CA ARG A 275 10.13 7.89 -0.27
C ARG A 275 11.60 8.12 0.07
N PHE A 276 12.50 8.05 -0.89
CA PHE A 276 13.91 8.38 -0.66
C PHE A 276 14.15 9.88 -0.44
N ARG A 277 13.34 10.78 -1.01
CA ARG A 277 13.52 12.24 -0.84
C ARG A 277 13.49 12.70 0.62
N PRO A 278 12.48 12.32 1.45
CA PRO A 278 12.51 12.63 2.87
C PRO A 278 13.72 12.04 3.60
N LEU A 279 14.12 10.80 3.28
CA LEU A 279 15.30 10.16 3.88
C LEU A 279 16.57 10.97 3.59
N ALA A 280 16.81 11.39 2.33
CA ALA A 280 17.94 12.24 1.98
C ALA A 280 17.94 13.55 2.77
N SER A 281 16.76 14.16 2.97
CA SER A 281 16.61 15.36 3.79
C SER A 281 17.02 15.12 5.25
N HIS A 282 16.65 13.98 5.83
CA HIS A 282 17.08 13.62 7.19
C HIS A 282 18.59 13.35 7.27
N ALA A 283 19.16 12.62 6.33
CA ALA A 283 20.59 12.35 6.26
C ALA A 283 21.42 13.63 6.19
N ARG A 284 20.99 14.63 5.41
CA ARG A 284 21.66 15.94 5.29
C ARG A 284 21.69 16.75 6.59
N ARG A 285 20.83 16.49 7.55
CA ARG A 285 20.90 17.16 8.86
C ARG A 285 22.16 16.76 9.65
N HIS A 286 22.75 15.63 9.33
CA HIS A 286 23.95 15.09 9.99
C HIS A 286 25.23 15.36 9.18
N ARG A 287 25.47 16.65 8.86
CA ARG A 287 26.57 17.10 7.96
C ARG A 287 27.97 16.67 8.40
N GLY A 288 28.19 16.45 9.69
CA GLY A 288 29.46 15.99 10.24
C GLY A 288 29.76 14.51 10.02
N HIS A 289 28.74 13.71 9.66
CA HIS A 289 28.86 12.26 9.48
C HIS A 289 29.06 11.92 8.01
N CYS A 290 30.22 11.33 7.64
CA CYS A 290 30.56 11.06 6.23
C CYS A 290 29.58 10.09 5.56
N GLY A 291 29.17 9.00 6.23
CA GLY A 291 28.21 8.04 5.71
C GLY A 291 26.83 8.64 5.46
N ALA A 292 26.36 9.55 6.33
CA ALA A 292 25.07 10.21 6.13
C ALA A 292 25.10 11.13 4.89
N ARG A 293 26.20 11.83 4.64
CA ARG A 293 26.38 12.62 3.41
C ARG A 293 26.39 11.72 2.17
N GLU A 294 27.19 10.66 2.21
CA GLU A 294 27.27 9.70 1.10
C GLU A 294 25.89 9.07 0.80
N LEU A 295 25.11 8.71 1.83
CA LEU A 295 23.76 8.20 1.65
C LEU A 295 22.87 9.22 0.91
N ALA A 296 22.90 10.51 1.33
CA ALA A 296 22.12 11.56 0.68
C ALA A 296 22.52 11.74 -0.79
N ASP A 297 23.85 11.77 -1.08
CA ASP A 297 24.37 11.94 -2.44
C ASP A 297 23.98 10.75 -3.35
N ARG A 298 24.02 9.51 -2.83
CA ARG A 298 23.58 8.33 -3.58
C ARG A 298 22.06 8.33 -3.86
N ILE A 299 21.25 8.80 -2.90
CA ILE A 299 19.81 8.97 -3.11
C ILE A 299 19.54 9.98 -4.23
N ASP A 300 20.25 11.11 -4.25
CA ASP A 300 20.08 12.13 -5.28
C ASP A 300 20.46 11.59 -6.67
N ALA A 301 21.55 10.83 -6.76
CA ALA A 301 21.97 10.21 -8.02
C ALA A 301 20.92 9.26 -8.59
N VAL A 302 20.27 8.44 -7.73
CA VAL A 302 19.17 7.53 -8.14
C VAL A 302 17.90 8.29 -8.50
N SER A 303 17.66 9.45 -7.88
CA SER A 303 16.45 10.25 -8.13
C SER A 303 16.54 11.10 -9.39
N ALA A 304 17.76 11.32 -9.92
CA ALA A 304 18.03 12.08 -11.14
C ALA A 304 18.08 11.21 -12.42
N ALA A 305 18.20 9.89 -12.27
CA ALA A 305 18.21 8.89 -13.35
C ALA A 305 16.80 8.42 -13.72
#